data_2c8f5606c64227daaaf7602fbb90bda0
#
_entry.id   2c8f5606c64227daaaf7602fbb90bda0
#
_cell.length_a   1.000
_cell.length_b   1.000
_cell.length_c   1.000
_cell.angle_alpha   90.00
_cell.angle_beta   90.00
_cell.angle_gamma   90.00
#
_symmetry.space_group_name_H-M   'P 1'
#
loop_
_entity.id
_entity.type
_entity.pdbx_description
1 polymer ?
#
loop_
_entity_poly.entity_id
_entity_poly.type
_entity_poly.pdbx_seq_one_letter_code
_entity_poly.pdbx_strand_id
1 'polypeptide(L)'
;MKPGKIAAALTVAAMIIGATLNAQVADQKNITLEAAKKVVTEAVKYAKANNAPGGSIAVVDNGGNLVYLERLDGTFAASSEVSIKKANTAALFKAPSSKLENSINGGRQALITVGHTFLQGGIPIMYNGQVIGAIGVSGASSAQQDEEIAIAGSKAKID
;
A
#
# COMPACT_ATOMS: atom_id res chain seq x y z
N MET A 1 -71.15 -34.36 -27.70
CA MET A 1 -70.53 -33.29 -26.98
C MET A 1 -69.34 -33.84 -26.19
N LYS A 2 -68.08 -33.47 -26.52
CA LYS A 2 -66.88 -33.94 -25.83
C LYS A 2 -66.41 -32.83 -24.89
N PRO A 3 -66.12 -33.12 -23.62
CA PRO A 3 -65.57 -32.13 -22.72
C PRO A 3 -64.11 -31.97 -22.97
N GLY A 4 -63.69 -30.70 -23.11
CA GLY A 4 -62.28 -30.29 -23.30
C GLY A 4 -61.45 -30.51 -22.05
N LYS A 5 -60.26 -31.02 -22.28
CA LYS A 5 -59.21 -31.16 -21.25
C LYS A 5 -58.50 -29.82 -21.04
N ILE A 6 -58.68 -29.23 -19.87
CA ILE A 6 -57.88 -28.08 -19.45
C ILE A 6 -56.57 -28.64 -18.90
N ALA A 7 -55.49 -28.40 -19.61
CA ALA A 7 -54.14 -28.67 -19.15
C ALA A 7 -53.67 -27.53 -18.23
N ALA A 8 -53.56 -27.82 -16.92
CA ALA A 8 -52.95 -26.90 -15.97
C ALA A 8 -51.44 -26.97 -16.10
N ALA A 9 -50.83 -25.91 -16.61
CA ALA A 9 -49.38 -25.73 -16.61
C ALA A 9 -48.94 -25.31 -15.22
N LEU A 10 -48.28 -26.21 -14.49
CA LEU A 10 -47.60 -25.87 -13.24
C LEU A 10 -46.26 -25.20 -13.61
N THR A 11 -46.21 -23.90 -13.44
CA THR A 11 -44.94 -23.15 -13.50
C THR A 11 -44.24 -23.28 -12.16
N VAL A 12 -43.21 -24.13 -12.09
CA VAL A 12 -42.33 -24.21 -10.92
C VAL A 12 -41.35 -23.01 -10.99
N ALA A 13 -41.65 -21.97 -10.23
CA ALA A 13 -40.71 -20.90 -10.01
C ALA A 13 -39.61 -21.41 -9.06
N ALA A 14 -38.46 -21.76 -9.61
CA ALA A 14 -37.26 -22.04 -8.82
C ALA A 14 -36.78 -20.73 -8.18
N MET A 15 -37.10 -20.50 -6.91
CA MET A 15 -36.44 -19.48 -6.09
C MET A 15 -35.00 -19.90 -5.89
N ILE A 16 -34.09 -19.27 -6.64
CA ILE A 16 -32.67 -19.33 -6.35
C ILE A 16 -32.46 -18.46 -5.11
N ILE A 17 -32.52 -19.11 -3.94
CA ILE A 17 -32.05 -18.49 -2.70
C ILE A 17 -30.52 -18.37 -2.86
N GLY A 18 -30.07 -17.20 -3.26
CA GLY A 18 -28.65 -16.85 -3.26
C GLY A 18 -28.15 -16.91 -1.82
N ALA A 19 -27.67 -18.07 -1.39
CA ALA A 19 -26.89 -18.16 -0.16
C ALA A 19 -25.69 -17.25 -0.33
N THR A 20 -25.66 -16.12 0.38
CA THR A 20 -24.45 -15.34 0.57
C THR A 20 -23.49 -16.22 1.35
N LEU A 21 -22.58 -16.88 0.63
CA LEU A 21 -21.46 -17.56 1.26
C LEU A 21 -20.66 -16.48 1.98
N ASN A 22 -20.85 -16.36 3.29
CA ASN A 22 -19.98 -15.59 4.15
C ASN A 22 -18.63 -16.32 4.14
N ALA A 23 -17.73 -15.90 3.25
CA ALA A 23 -16.37 -16.43 3.23
C ALA A 23 -15.71 -16.12 4.56
N GLN A 24 -15.30 -17.15 5.29
CA GLN A 24 -14.56 -17.02 6.56
C GLN A 24 -13.08 -16.66 6.31
N VAL A 25 -12.67 -16.65 5.04
CA VAL A 25 -11.31 -16.31 4.59
C VAL A 25 -11.43 -15.18 3.57
N ALA A 26 -10.68 -14.09 3.77
CA ALA A 26 -10.62 -12.97 2.85
C ALA A 26 -9.44 -13.11 1.90
N ASP A 27 -9.65 -12.82 0.61
CA ASP A 27 -8.56 -12.67 -0.36
C ASP A 27 -7.82 -11.35 -0.09
N GLN A 28 -6.54 -11.46 0.19
CA GLN A 28 -5.66 -10.32 0.39
C GLN A 28 -4.56 -10.32 -0.66
N LYS A 29 -4.52 -9.24 -1.45
CA LYS A 29 -3.46 -9.05 -2.45
C LYS A 29 -2.18 -8.56 -1.79
N ASN A 30 -1.07 -8.97 -2.39
CA ASN A 30 0.25 -8.57 -1.92
C ASN A 30 1.12 -8.14 -3.10
N ILE A 31 2.06 -7.23 -2.86
CA ILE A 31 3.00 -6.78 -3.88
C ILE A 31 4.02 -7.88 -4.18
N THR A 32 4.32 -8.10 -5.47
CA THR A 32 5.37 -9.01 -5.90
C THR A 32 6.72 -8.29 -5.95
N LEU A 33 7.83 -9.05 -5.95
CA LEU A 33 9.16 -8.48 -6.12
C LEU A 33 9.29 -7.69 -7.44
N GLU A 34 8.68 -8.17 -8.51
CA GLU A 34 8.73 -7.49 -9.81
C GLU A 34 7.99 -6.13 -9.75
N ALA A 35 6.80 -6.11 -9.16
CA ALA A 35 6.07 -4.87 -8.95
C ALA A 35 6.83 -3.90 -8.01
N ALA A 36 7.45 -4.41 -6.95
CA ALA A 36 8.27 -3.62 -6.04
C ALA A 36 9.46 -2.95 -6.77
N LYS A 37 10.12 -3.67 -7.69
CA LYS A 37 11.19 -3.09 -8.53
C LYS A 37 10.67 -1.98 -9.45
N LYS A 38 9.48 -2.15 -10.05
CA LYS A 38 8.86 -1.07 -10.86
C LYS A 38 8.59 0.17 -10.02
N VAL A 39 8.05 -0.01 -8.81
CA VAL A 39 7.80 1.08 -7.84
C VAL A 39 9.09 1.84 -7.53
N VAL A 40 10.15 1.12 -7.21
CA VAL A 40 11.45 1.74 -6.90
C VAL A 40 12.04 2.43 -8.13
N THR A 41 11.92 1.85 -9.32
CA THR A 41 12.40 2.47 -10.57
C THR A 41 11.76 3.84 -10.80
N GLU A 42 10.43 3.98 -10.61
CA GLU A 42 9.75 5.27 -10.75
C GLU A 42 10.15 6.25 -9.65
N ALA A 43 10.34 5.78 -8.42
CA ALA A 43 10.83 6.60 -7.31
C ALA A 43 12.24 7.13 -7.60
N VAL A 44 13.18 6.29 -8.05
CA VAL A 44 14.55 6.68 -8.43
C VAL A 44 14.55 7.68 -9.58
N LYS A 45 13.70 7.46 -10.59
CA LYS A 45 13.55 8.39 -11.70
C LYS A 45 13.10 9.77 -11.23
N TYR A 46 12.11 9.83 -10.34
CA TYR A 46 11.65 11.08 -9.73
C TYR A 46 12.78 11.75 -8.91
N ALA A 47 13.47 10.99 -8.07
CA ALA A 47 14.56 11.50 -7.25
C ALA A 47 15.66 12.17 -8.10
N LYS A 48 16.09 11.51 -9.18
CA LYS A 48 17.09 12.06 -10.12
C LYS A 48 16.59 13.31 -10.83
N ALA A 49 15.33 13.31 -11.30
CA ALA A 49 14.74 14.47 -11.99
C ALA A 49 14.57 15.69 -11.07
N ASN A 50 14.49 15.50 -9.75
CA ASN A 50 14.32 16.56 -8.77
C ASN A 50 15.59 16.80 -7.92
N ASN A 51 16.75 16.40 -8.42
CA ASN A 51 18.06 16.66 -7.81
C ASN A 51 18.17 16.19 -6.34
N ALA A 52 17.58 15.05 -6.01
CA ALA A 52 17.78 14.47 -4.69
C ALA A 52 19.26 14.08 -4.50
N PRO A 53 19.89 14.46 -3.38
CA PRO A 53 21.33 14.21 -3.16
C PRO A 53 21.65 12.74 -2.90
N GLY A 54 20.61 11.92 -2.69
CA GLY A 54 20.65 10.50 -2.38
C GLY A 54 19.25 10.01 -2.02
N GLY A 55 19.18 8.88 -1.36
CA GLY A 55 17.94 8.30 -0.85
C GLY A 55 18.01 6.77 -0.76
N SER A 56 17.47 6.22 0.29
CA SER A 56 17.15 4.80 0.39
C SER A 56 15.65 4.65 0.16
N ILE A 57 15.29 3.75 -0.74
CA ILE A 57 13.91 3.52 -1.17
C ILE A 57 13.58 2.07 -0.88
N ALA A 58 12.68 1.83 0.07
CA ALA A 58 12.27 0.50 0.48
C ALA A 58 10.81 0.25 0.09
N VAL A 59 10.52 -0.95 -0.38
CA VAL A 59 9.16 -1.45 -0.61
C VAL A 59 8.93 -2.64 0.31
N VAL A 60 7.84 -2.59 1.05
CA VAL A 60 7.37 -3.67 1.93
C VAL A 60 6.06 -4.26 1.42
N ASP A 61 5.76 -5.49 1.84
CA ASP A 61 4.48 -6.13 1.58
C ASP A 61 3.35 -5.54 2.46
N ASN A 62 2.13 -6.06 2.33
CA ASN A 62 0.99 -5.60 3.12
C ASN A 62 1.10 -5.91 4.62
N GLY A 63 1.97 -6.86 5.00
CA GLY A 63 2.33 -7.19 6.39
C GLY A 63 3.50 -6.35 6.93
N GLY A 64 4.06 -5.44 6.11
CA GLY A 64 5.17 -4.58 6.49
C GLY A 64 6.55 -5.24 6.36
N ASN A 65 6.67 -6.42 5.73
CA ASN A 65 7.94 -7.11 5.54
C ASN A 65 8.66 -6.62 4.30
N LEU A 66 9.98 -6.46 4.38
CA LEU A 66 10.80 -5.98 3.26
C LEU A 66 10.71 -6.91 2.05
N VAL A 67 10.38 -6.34 0.88
CA VAL A 67 10.38 -7.03 -0.42
C VAL A 67 11.57 -6.58 -1.26
N TYR A 68 11.82 -5.27 -1.34
CA TYR A 68 12.94 -4.72 -2.11
C TYR A 68 13.43 -3.41 -1.51
N LEU A 69 14.74 -3.20 -1.59
CA LEU A 69 15.39 -1.94 -1.17
C LEU A 69 16.48 -1.57 -2.18
N GLU A 70 16.51 -0.29 -2.55
CA GLU A 70 17.61 0.31 -3.29
C GLU A 70 18.13 1.53 -2.53
N ARG A 71 19.44 1.58 -2.30
CA ARG A 71 20.10 2.72 -1.68
C ARG A 71 20.98 3.41 -2.71
N LEU A 72 20.67 4.66 -2.99
CA LEU A 72 21.45 5.49 -3.90
C LEU A 72 22.79 5.88 -3.27
N ASP A 73 23.79 6.13 -4.12
CA ASP A 73 25.11 6.58 -3.69
C ASP A 73 25.02 7.91 -2.92
N GLY A 74 25.95 8.13 -2.00
CA GLY A 74 25.97 9.34 -1.18
C GLY A 74 24.96 9.39 -0.03
N THR A 75 24.06 8.41 0.07
CA THR A 75 23.05 8.38 1.14
C THR A 75 23.66 7.95 2.48
N PHE A 76 23.31 8.59 3.57
CA PHE A 76 23.80 8.24 4.91
C PHE A 76 23.38 6.83 5.36
N ALA A 77 24.20 6.18 6.20
CA ALA A 77 24.08 4.75 6.49
C ALA A 77 22.73 4.34 7.09
N ALA A 78 22.18 5.13 8.02
CA ALA A 78 20.91 4.79 8.69
C ALA A 78 19.67 4.89 7.79
N SER A 79 19.78 5.55 6.63
CA SER A 79 18.65 5.80 5.73
C SER A 79 17.93 4.54 5.29
N SER A 80 18.65 3.43 5.08
CA SER A 80 18.07 2.16 4.67
C SER A 80 17.09 1.61 5.72
N GLU A 81 17.52 1.59 6.99
CA GLU A 81 16.67 1.15 8.09
C GLU A 81 15.46 2.09 8.27
N VAL A 82 15.69 3.40 8.19
CA VAL A 82 14.62 4.39 8.34
C VAL A 82 13.60 4.28 7.20
N SER A 83 14.04 4.07 5.95
CA SER A 83 13.13 3.88 4.82
C SER A 83 12.24 2.64 4.98
N ILE A 84 12.80 1.51 5.45
CA ILE A 84 12.04 0.30 5.75
C ILE A 84 10.99 0.58 6.84
N LYS A 85 11.37 1.25 7.91
CA LYS A 85 10.45 1.58 9.01
C LYS A 85 9.34 2.52 8.59
N LYS A 86 9.60 3.52 7.75
CA LYS A 86 8.59 4.40 7.16
C LYS A 86 7.60 3.60 6.29
N ALA A 87 8.10 2.70 5.43
CA ALA A 87 7.28 1.83 4.61
C ALA A 87 6.42 0.90 5.49
N ASN A 88 7.01 0.25 6.50
CA ASN A 88 6.31 -0.61 7.45
C ASN A 88 5.14 0.13 8.12
N THR A 89 5.38 1.33 8.64
CA THR A 89 4.33 2.16 9.23
C THR A 89 3.20 2.42 8.22
N ALA A 90 3.53 2.82 6.99
CA ALA A 90 2.53 3.13 5.98
C ALA A 90 1.69 1.90 5.59
N ALA A 91 2.29 0.71 5.49
CA ALA A 91 1.59 -0.54 5.20
C ALA A 91 0.62 -0.94 6.32
N LEU A 92 1.10 -0.97 7.56
CA LEU A 92 0.34 -1.46 8.71
C LEU A 92 -0.80 -0.51 9.13
N PHE A 93 -0.57 0.80 9.06
CA PHE A 93 -1.61 1.79 9.35
C PHE A 93 -2.48 2.15 8.14
N LYS A 94 -2.15 1.63 6.94
CA LYS A 94 -2.86 1.89 5.68
C LYS A 94 -3.04 3.39 5.42
N ALA A 95 -2.01 4.18 5.76
CA ALA A 95 -2.02 5.63 5.68
C ALA A 95 -0.60 6.17 5.42
N PRO A 96 -0.45 7.35 4.80
CA PRO A 96 0.83 8.04 4.76
C PRO A 96 1.41 8.22 6.16
N SER A 97 2.70 7.96 6.35
CA SER A 97 3.34 8.11 7.66
C SER A 97 3.33 9.56 8.15
N SER A 98 3.34 10.53 7.24
CA SER A 98 3.16 11.97 7.55
C SER A 98 1.84 12.27 8.26
N LYS A 99 0.75 11.56 7.97
CA LYS A 99 -0.53 11.73 8.66
C LYS A 99 -0.40 11.41 10.15
N LEU A 100 0.39 10.38 10.48
CA LEU A 100 0.61 9.96 11.86
C LEU A 100 1.60 10.89 12.57
N GLU A 101 2.66 11.32 11.87
CA GLU A 101 3.57 12.36 12.36
C GLU A 101 2.83 13.66 12.71
N ASN A 102 1.96 14.12 11.82
CA ASN A 102 1.14 15.31 12.05
C ASN A 102 0.19 15.14 13.24
N SER A 103 -0.33 13.93 13.46
CA SER A 103 -1.16 13.65 14.65
C SER A 103 -0.35 13.77 15.94
N ILE A 104 0.91 13.30 15.97
CA ILE A 104 1.81 13.44 17.11
C ILE A 104 2.13 14.91 17.34
N ASN A 105 2.52 15.62 16.28
CA ASN A 105 2.83 17.06 16.34
C ASN A 105 1.61 17.89 16.78
N GLY A 106 0.41 17.43 16.43
CA GLY A 106 -0.87 18.01 16.87
C GLY A 106 -1.29 17.65 18.31
N GLY A 107 -0.41 17.00 19.08
CA GLY A 107 -0.62 16.71 20.50
C GLY A 107 -1.02 15.29 20.84
N ARG A 108 -1.22 14.38 19.85
CA ARG A 108 -1.50 12.96 20.10
C ARG A 108 -0.23 12.15 20.39
N GLN A 109 0.55 12.59 21.37
CA GLN A 109 1.86 11.99 21.69
C GLN A 109 1.79 10.51 22.11
N ALA A 110 0.65 10.05 22.63
CA ALA A 110 0.45 8.65 22.98
C ALA A 110 0.70 7.66 21.80
N LEU A 111 0.65 8.14 20.54
CA LEU A 111 1.00 7.30 19.36
C LEU A 111 2.42 6.74 19.43
N ILE A 112 3.38 7.42 20.07
CA ILE A 112 4.76 6.94 20.17
C ILE A 112 4.87 5.62 20.95
N THR A 113 3.88 5.30 21.79
CA THR A 113 3.87 4.06 22.57
C THR A 113 3.56 2.82 21.75
N VAL A 114 3.09 2.99 20.50
CA VAL A 114 2.76 1.87 19.58
C VAL A 114 4.00 1.19 19.02
N GLY A 115 5.18 1.82 19.12
CA GLY A 115 6.45 1.21 18.75
C GLY A 115 6.77 1.22 17.24
N HIS A 116 6.16 2.12 16.48
CA HIS A 116 6.45 2.34 15.05
C HIS A 116 7.19 3.67 14.79
N THR A 117 7.72 3.82 13.57
CA THR A 117 8.41 5.03 13.13
C THR A 117 7.44 5.93 12.37
N PHE A 118 7.05 7.05 12.98
CA PHE A 118 6.08 8.00 12.42
C PHE A 118 6.77 9.19 11.72
N LEU A 119 7.79 8.91 10.91
CA LEU A 119 8.48 9.92 10.13
C LEU A 119 7.88 10.02 8.72
N GLN A 120 7.69 11.24 8.22
CA GLN A 120 7.23 11.53 6.87
C GLN A 120 8.08 10.84 5.81
N GLY A 121 7.44 10.28 4.76
CA GLY A 121 8.09 9.62 3.63
C GLY A 121 7.69 8.16 3.42
N GLY A 122 6.70 7.64 4.16
CA GLY A 122 6.08 6.34 3.91
C GLY A 122 4.71 6.48 3.27
N ILE A 123 4.46 5.80 2.15
CA ILE A 123 3.21 5.89 1.36
C ILE A 123 2.68 4.50 1.05
N PRO A 124 1.38 4.20 1.31
CA PRO A 124 0.76 2.94 0.91
C PRO A 124 0.73 2.78 -0.61
N ILE A 125 0.94 1.57 -1.10
CA ILE A 125 0.76 1.19 -2.49
C ILE A 125 -0.61 0.54 -2.63
N MET A 126 -1.44 1.13 -3.50
CA MET A 126 -2.82 0.71 -3.71
C MET A 126 -2.99 -0.08 -4.99
N TYR A 127 -3.79 -1.15 -4.94
CA TYR A 127 -4.23 -1.89 -6.13
C TYR A 127 -5.69 -2.32 -5.96
N ASN A 128 -6.56 -1.89 -6.86
CA ASN A 128 -8.01 -2.18 -6.82
C ASN A 128 -8.65 -1.90 -5.44
N GLY A 129 -8.32 -0.77 -4.83
CA GLY A 129 -8.87 -0.35 -3.54
C GLY A 129 -8.26 -1.04 -2.30
N GLN A 130 -7.30 -1.95 -2.48
CA GLN A 130 -6.60 -2.61 -1.38
C GLN A 130 -5.16 -2.07 -1.25
N VAL A 131 -4.68 -1.97 -0.01
CA VAL A 131 -3.25 -1.77 0.26
C VAL A 131 -2.54 -3.10 0.04
N ILE A 132 -1.66 -3.16 -0.96
CA ILE A 132 -0.89 -4.36 -1.30
C ILE A 132 0.54 -4.33 -0.76
N GLY A 133 0.95 -3.21 -0.20
CA GLY A 133 2.27 -2.93 0.35
C GLY A 133 2.44 -1.45 0.57
N ALA A 134 3.66 -1.01 0.82
CA ALA A 134 4.00 0.41 0.94
C ALA A 134 5.44 0.68 0.50
N ILE A 135 5.69 1.92 0.10
CA ILE A 135 7.03 2.46 -0.17
C ILE A 135 7.42 3.41 0.95
N GLY A 136 8.70 3.38 1.34
CA GLY A 136 9.30 4.34 2.27
C GLY A 136 10.60 4.89 1.71
N VAL A 137 10.79 6.18 1.87
CA VAL A 137 11.98 6.88 1.40
C VAL A 137 12.63 7.62 2.57
N SER A 138 13.97 7.59 2.61
CA SER A 138 14.76 8.34 3.58
C SER A 138 16.11 8.71 3.00
N GLY A 139 16.54 9.94 3.24
CA GLY A 139 17.87 10.42 2.86
C GLY A 139 17.91 11.32 1.63
N ALA A 140 16.78 11.84 1.18
CA ALA A 140 16.71 12.97 0.27
C ALA A 140 17.05 14.27 1.01
N SER A 141 16.85 15.43 0.39
CA SER A 141 17.21 16.72 0.98
C SER A 141 16.33 17.12 2.18
N SER A 142 15.12 16.56 2.27
CA SER A 142 14.15 16.84 3.33
C SER A 142 13.13 15.73 3.47
N ALA A 143 12.40 15.71 4.60
CA ALA A 143 11.28 14.79 4.80
C ALA A 143 10.18 14.98 3.73
N GLN A 144 9.98 16.22 3.29
CA GLN A 144 9.05 16.55 2.21
C GLN A 144 9.51 15.90 0.89
N GLN A 145 10.78 16.00 0.52
CA GLN A 145 11.31 15.37 -0.69
C GLN A 145 11.28 13.84 -0.59
N ASP A 146 11.54 13.25 0.58
CA ASP A 146 11.36 11.82 0.83
C ASP A 146 9.92 11.39 0.47
N GLU A 147 8.92 12.14 0.94
CA GLU A 147 7.51 11.83 0.67
C GLU A 147 7.13 11.99 -0.80
N GLU A 148 7.62 13.04 -1.46
CA GLU A 148 7.38 13.27 -2.90
C GLU A 148 7.93 12.12 -3.76
N ILE A 149 9.13 11.64 -3.43
CA ILE A 149 9.74 10.46 -4.08
C ILE A 149 8.88 9.21 -3.82
N ALA A 150 8.42 9.02 -2.58
CA ALA A 150 7.55 7.90 -2.23
C ALA A 150 6.20 7.95 -2.96
N ILE A 151 5.59 9.14 -3.08
CA ILE A 151 4.35 9.36 -3.84
C ILE A 151 4.56 9.02 -5.32
N ALA A 152 5.69 9.43 -5.92
CA ALA A 152 5.98 9.11 -7.31
C ALA A 152 6.09 7.59 -7.53
N GLY A 153 6.82 6.90 -6.65
CA GLY A 153 6.93 5.44 -6.69
C GLY A 153 5.59 4.73 -6.51
N SER A 154 4.76 5.18 -5.54
CA SER A 154 3.47 4.55 -5.25
C SER A 154 2.46 4.61 -6.41
N LYS A 155 2.69 5.49 -7.40
CA LYS A 155 1.88 5.64 -8.62
C LYS A 155 2.41 4.83 -9.80
N ALA A 156 3.44 4.01 -9.61
CA ALA A 156 3.96 3.14 -10.66
C ALA A 156 2.84 2.25 -11.24
N LYS A 157 2.85 2.06 -12.56
CA LYS A 157 1.91 1.14 -13.21
C LYS A 157 2.34 -0.30 -12.91
N ILE A 158 1.56 -0.95 -12.05
CA ILE A 158 1.69 -2.36 -11.69
C ILE A 158 0.46 -3.08 -12.22
N ASP A 159 0.66 -3.98 -13.17
CA ASP A 159 -0.39 -4.77 -13.84
C ASP A 159 -0.65 -6.07 -13.07
#